data_c51dd6cfdfbc24274e92ff262af3b160
#
_entry.id   c51dd6cfdfbc24274e92ff262af3b160
#
_cell.length_a   1.000
_cell.length_b   1.000
_cell.length_c   1.000
_cell.angle_alpha   90.00
_cell.angle_beta   90.00
_cell.angle_gamma   90.00
#
_symmetry.space_group_name_H-M   'P 1'
#
loop_
_entity.id
_entity.type
_entity.pdbx_description
1 polymer ?
#
loop_
_entity_poly.entity_id
_entity_poly.type
_entity_poly.pdbx_seq_one_letter_code
_entity_poly.pdbx_strand_id
1 'polypeptide(L)'
;MDYITVCGLEVHTELATKTKIFCNCTTEFGREPNTHVCEICSGMPGTLPVVNKRVVEFAVRTGLALNCEITQYNKFDRKNYFYPDLPKAYQISQLYLPICRNGWVEINDSVNGGKKKVRIHEIHMEEDAGKLVHDEWTDSTLVNYNRCGVPLLEIVSEPDIASADEAVEYVEKLRAILQFCGVSDCKMQEGSLRADVNVSVMEKGATEFGTRTEMKNINSFRGIHNAIEAETERQIELIEDGGKVVQETRRWDDSKGVSTSMRSKEDAQDYKYFPEPDLPPIELSDEYIEGIRASLPELPEAKKARYISEYSLTEYDANILCSDKAYAKLFDKTVEITKNPKDSAHWIMGDLMKLMNDTQTLPENISFKTESLGEIINLVNSNKVSRESARKVLKAVFDDDVIPEEYVKANNMEMVSDTGAIQSVIEEIIANNEKAVAEYKEGKDKSFNFLVGQSMRALKGKAPSSEVTRILKELLG
;
A
#
# COMPACT_ATOMS: atom_id res chain seq x y z
N MET A 1 1.40 -15.21 34.39
CA MET A 1 1.80 -13.78 34.57
C MET A 1 1.25 -13.01 33.37
N ASP A 2 0.96 -11.70 33.53
CA ASP A 2 0.55 -10.88 32.38
C ASP A 2 1.81 -10.31 31.72
N TYR A 3 2.06 -10.68 30.47
CA TYR A 3 3.17 -10.15 29.68
C TYR A 3 2.71 -9.11 28.68
N ILE A 4 3.63 -8.24 28.29
CA ILE A 4 3.45 -7.23 27.25
C ILE A 4 4.49 -7.50 26.17
N THR A 5 4.06 -7.53 24.92
CA THR A 5 4.95 -7.54 23.76
C THR A 5 5.63 -6.19 23.62
N VAL A 6 6.93 -6.19 23.36
CA VAL A 6 7.73 -5.01 23.01
C VAL A 6 8.39 -5.28 21.67
N CYS A 7 8.06 -4.46 20.68
CA CYS A 7 8.51 -4.67 19.32
C CYS A 7 9.10 -3.39 18.73
N GLY A 8 10.21 -3.53 18.02
CA GLY A 8 10.80 -2.52 17.15
C GLY A 8 11.00 -3.10 15.75
N LEU A 9 10.97 -2.25 14.75
CA LEU A 9 11.05 -2.63 13.34
C LEU A 9 12.23 -1.93 12.65
N GLU A 10 12.91 -2.68 11.80
CA GLU A 10 13.86 -2.18 10.81
C GLU A 10 13.23 -2.36 9.43
N VAL A 11 12.81 -1.26 8.81
CA VAL A 11 12.11 -1.30 7.52
C VAL A 11 13.04 -0.79 6.42
N HIS A 12 13.36 -1.68 5.49
CA HIS A 12 14.17 -1.36 4.31
C HIS A 12 13.27 -1.08 3.12
N THR A 13 13.53 -0.01 2.40
CA THR A 13 12.81 0.32 1.17
C THR A 13 13.76 0.68 0.03
N GLU A 14 13.62 -0.02 -1.11
CA GLU A 14 14.32 0.34 -2.34
C GLU A 14 13.73 1.63 -2.91
N LEU A 15 14.59 2.55 -3.33
CA LEU A 15 14.18 3.84 -3.87
C LEU A 15 13.92 3.78 -5.37
N ALA A 16 12.83 4.42 -5.81
CA ALA A 16 12.41 4.50 -7.21
C ALA A 16 13.28 5.43 -8.05
N THR A 17 14.60 5.25 -7.99
CA THR A 17 15.57 5.96 -8.82
C THR A 17 15.81 5.22 -10.14
N LYS A 18 16.23 5.94 -11.18
CA LYS A 18 16.58 5.32 -12.47
C LYS A 18 17.93 4.63 -12.45
N THR A 19 18.80 5.04 -11.54
CA THR A 19 20.17 4.52 -11.42
C THR A 19 20.48 4.16 -9.98
N LYS A 20 21.46 3.29 -9.81
CA LYS A 20 21.98 2.86 -8.52
C LYS A 20 22.52 4.04 -7.70
N ILE A 21 22.80 3.79 -6.40
CA ILE A 21 23.19 4.86 -5.46
C ILE A 21 24.56 5.46 -5.81
N PHE A 22 25.51 4.67 -6.28
CA PHE A 22 26.90 5.11 -6.50
C PHE A 22 27.41 4.95 -7.93
N CYS A 23 26.55 4.50 -8.88
CA CYS A 23 26.92 4.34 -10.29
C CYS A 23 25.71 4.55 -11.22
N ASN A 24 25.94 4.48 -12.54
CA ASN A 24 24.92 4.72 -13.56
C ASN A 24 24.15 3.46 -14.00
N CYS A 25 24.39 2.28 -13.40
CA CYS A 25 23.61 1.09 -13.72
C CYS A 25 22.13 1.31 -13.37
N THR A 26 21.24 0.74 -14.20
CA THR A 26 19.81 0.80 -13.96
C THR A 26 19.40 0.00 -12.71
N THR A 27 18.31 0.43 -12.07
CA THR A 27 17.67 -0.26 -10.95
C THR A 27 16.51 -1.15 -11.40
N GLU A 28 16.30 -1.34 -12.69
CA GLU A 28 15.17 -2.09 -13.24
C GLU A 28 15.15 -3.53 -12.76
N PHE A 29 14.00 -3.96 -12.22
CA PHE A 29 13.78 -5.31 -11.68
C PHE A 29 13.53 -6.34 -12.78
N GLY A 30 13.86 -7.63 -12.53
CA GLY A 30 13.45 -8.77 -13.36
C GLY A 30 14.25 -9.00 -14.64
N ARG A 31 15.42 -8.35 -14.81
CA ARG A 31 16.30 -8.58 -15.95
C ARG A 31 17.21 -9.80 -15.76
N GLU A 32 17.80 -10.26 -16.86
CA GLU A 32 18.76 -11.36 -16.87
C GLU A 32 19.86 -11.13 -15.81
N PRO A 33 20.25 -12.17 -15.04
CA PRO A 33 21.23 -12.06 -13.99
C PRO A 33 22.56 -11.46 -14.45
N ASN A 34 23.12 -10.58 -13.63
CA ASN A 34 24.44 -9.95 -13.84
C ASN A 34 24.56 -9.09 -15.11
N THR A 35 23.43 -8.57 -15.65
CA THR A 35 23.43 -7.65 -16.80
C THR A 35 23.43 -6.18 -16.41
N HIS A 36 23.03 -5.86 -15.18
CA HIS A 36 22.98 -4.50 -14.63
C HIS A 36 24.13 -4.26 -13.64
N VAL A 37 25.35 -4.57 -14.04
CA VAL A 37 26.56 -4.53 -13.22
C VAL A 37 27.66 -3.81 -13.98
N CYS A 38 28.35 -2.88 -13.30
CA CYS A 38 29.55 -2.24 -13.81
C CYS A 38 30.71 -2.41 -12.82
N GLU A 39 31.86 -1.92 -13.19
CA GLU A 39 33.10 -1.97 -12.38
C GLU A 39 32.95 -1.33 -11.00
N ILE A 40 32.06 -0.31 -10.85
CA ILE A 40 31.83 0.37 -9.57
C ILE A 40 31.00 -0.51 -8.64
N CYS A 41 29.81 -0.94 -9.07
CA CYS A 41 28.95 -1.73 -8.19
C CYS A 41 29.45 -3.18 -8.00
N SER A 42 30.34 -3.69 -8.84
CA SER A 42 31.05 -4.95 -8.63
C SER A 42 32.32 -4.81 -7.78
N GLY A 43 32.68 -3.59 -7.37
CA GLY A 43 33.81 -3.36 -6.48
C GLY A 43 35.20 -3.62 -7.12
N MET A 44 35.37 -3.36 -8.40
CA MET A 44 36.66 -3.52 -9.07
C MET A 44 37.72 -2.56 -8.48
N PRO A 45 38.97 -3.00 -8.29
CA PRO A 45 40.01 -2.14 -7.76
C PRO A 45 40.21 -0.85 -8.56
N GLY A 46 40.30 0.29 -7.87
CA GLY A 46 40.50 1.61 -8.46
C GLY A 46 39.25 2.35 -8.89
N THR A 47 38.05 1.78 -8.70
CA THR A 47 36.80 2.47 -8.97
C THR A 47 36.37 3.32 -7.77
N LEU A 48 35.70 4.46 -8.04
CA LEU A 48 35.22 5.38 -7.03
C LEU A 48 33.71 5.55 -7.11
N PRO A 49 33.04 5.52 -5.96
CA PRO A 49 31.57 5.78 -5.88
C PRO A 49 31.25 7.27 -6.12
N VAL A 50 30.08 7.55 -6.69
CA VAL A 50 29.56 8.92 -6.82
C VAL A 50 28.09 8.92 -6.39
N VAL A 51 27.74 9.74 -5.38
CA VAL A 51 26.40 9.77 -4.81
C VAL A 51 25.36 10.24 -5.82
N ASN A 52 24.28 9.48 -5.96
CA ASN A 52 23.10 9.86 -6.73
C ASN A 52 22.30 10.93 -5.97
N LYS A 53 22.25 12.14 -6.51
CA LYS A 53 21.50 13.27 -5.89
C LYS A 53 20.05 12.97 -5.63
N ARG A 54 19.40 12.14 -6.46
CA ARG A 54 18.00 11.77 -6.28
C ARG A 54 17.78 10.91 -5.03
N VAL A 55 18.75 10.11 -4.65
CA VAL A 55 18.72 9.33 -3.40
C VAL A 55 18.68 10.26 -2.18
N VAL A 56 19.55 11.29 -2.17
CA VAL A 56 19.57 12.29 -1.10
C VAL A 56 18.24 13.05 -1.03
N GLU A 57 17.69 13.47 -2.18
CA GLU A 57 16.39 14.13 -2.23
C GLU A 57 15.28 13.22 -1.69
N PHE A 58 15.27 11.94 -2.07
CA PHE A 58 14.28 10.99 -1.58
C PHE A 58 14.42 10.70 -0.08
N ALA A 59 15.64 10.63 0.44
CA ALA A 59 15.88 10.47 1.87
C ALA A 59 15.37 11.67 2.68
N VAL A 60 15.69 12.90 2.25
CA VAL A 60 15.15 14.12 2.89
C VAL A 60 13.63 14.18 2.80
N ARG A 61 13.06 13.85 1.64
CA ARG A 61 11.60 13.81 1.43
C ARG A 61 10.92 12.81 2.38
N THR A 62 11.51 11.62 2.53
CA THR A 62 11.05 10.58 3.48
C THR A 62 11.13 11.08 4.90
N GLY A 63 12.26 11.63 5.31
CA GLY A 63 12.45 12.16 6.67
C GLY A 63 11.44 13.25 7.01
N LEU A 64 11.22 14.21 6.12
CA LEU A 64 10.23 15.27 6.31
C LEU A 64 8.80 14.73 6.43
N ALA A 65 8.46 13.73 5.60
CA ALA A 65 7.13 13.10 5.63
C ALA A 65 6.90 12.26 6.89
N LEU A 66 7.98 11.76 7.51
CA LEU A 66 7.98 10.98 8.76
C LEU A 66 8.30 11.83 10.00
N ASN A 67 8.21 13.15 9.89
CA ASN A 67 8.43 14.10 10.99
C ASN A 67 9.83 14.03 11.60
N CYS A 68 10.84 13.61 10.85
CA CYS A 68 12.21 13.54 11.31
C CYS A 68 12.91 14.91 11.28
N GLU A 69 13.93 15.01 12.14
CA GLU A 69 14.98 16.01 12.02
C GLU A 69 15.95 15.63 10.90
N ILE A 70 16.25 16.56 10.00
CA ILE A 70 17.20 16.34 8.92
C ILE A 70 18.61 16.70 9.38
N THR A 71 19.53 15.74 9.30
CA THR A 71 20.93 15.97 9.65
C THR A 71 21.61 16.72 8.50
N GLN A 72 21.83 18.01 8.68
CA GLN A 72 22.38 18.89 7.63
C GLN A 72 23.80 18.49 7.21
N TYR A 73 24.62 18.07 8.16
CA TYR A 73 25.94 17.50 7.90
C TYR A 73 25.91 16.00 8.17
N ASN A 74 25.86 15.20 7.12
CA ASN A 74 25.82 13.75 7.22
C ASN A 74 26.88 13.11 6.32
N LYS A 75 27.20 11.85 6.58
CA LYS A 75 28.24 11.14 5.85
C LYS A 75 27.97 9.66 5.77
N PHE A 76 28.58 9.03 4.78
CA PHE A 76 28.62 7.59 4.67
C PHE A 76 29.73 6.95 5.51
N ASP A 77 29.49 5.71 5.91
CA ASP A 77 30.43 4.85 6.61
C ASP A 77 30.51 3.49 5.90
N ARG A 78 31.63 2.79 6.07
CA ARG A 78 31.77 1.40 5.60
C ARG A 78 31.39 0.44 6.71
N LYS A 79 30.40 -0.42 6.41
CA LYS A 79 30.01 -1.58 7.23
C LYS A 79 30.75 -2.79 6.68
N ASN A 80 31.81 -3.24 7.35
CA ASN A 80 32.69 -4.26 6.82
C ASN A 80 32.22 -5.66 7.23
N TYR A 81 31.86 -6.48 6.25
CA TYR A 81 31.58 -7.89 6.45
C TYR A 81 31.79 -8.65 5.14
N PHE A 82 32.14 -9.91 5.26
CA PHE A 82 32.43 -10.74 4.11
C PHE A 82 31.27 -11.69 3.83
N TYR A 83 30.60 -11.49 2.69
CA TYR A 83 29.52 -12.35 2.25
C TYR A 83 29.49 -12.41 0.71
N PRO A 84 29.04 -13.54 0.08
CA PRO A 84 29.12 -13.71 -1.39
C PRO A 84 28.32 -12.68 -2.19
N ASP A 85 27.21 -12.15 -1.67
CA ASP A 85 26.39 -11.14 -2.32
C ASP A 85 26.91 -9.70 -2.17
N LEU A 86 28.01 -9.53 -1.45
CA LEU A 86 28.66 -8.25 -1.21
C LEU A 86 30.03 -8.20 -1.91
N PRO A 87 30.11 -7.78 -3.19
CA PRO A 87 31.32 -7.94 -4.01
C PRO A 87 32.51 -7.11 -3.50
N LYS A 88 32.27 -6.03 -2.77
CA LYS A 88 33.31 -5.17 -2.18
C LYS A 88 33.81 -5.68 -0.83
N ALA A 89 33.17 -6.69 -0.23
CA ALA A 89 33.36 -7.13 1.16
C ALA A 89 33.02 -6.06 2.21
N TYR A 90 32.35 -4.99 1.83
CA TYR A 90 31.73 -3.99 2.70
C TYR A 90 30.51 -3.41 2.04
N GLN A 91 29.60 -2.88 2.85
CA GLN A 91 28.43 -2.12 2.43
C GLN A 91 28.65 -0.64 2.77
N ILE A 92 28.35 0.26 1.85
CA ILE A 92 28.31 1.69 2.16
C ILE A 92 26.94 2.00 2.75
N SER A 93 26.94 2.51 3.97
CA SER A 93 25.76 2.83 4.77
C SER A 93 26.03 4.10 5.60
N GLN A 94 25.21 4.41 6.60
CA GLN A 94 25.42 5.52 7.53
C GLN A 94 25.21 5.03 8.97
N LEU A 95 26.21 5.13 9.83
CA LEU A 95 26.08 4.78 11.24
C LEU A 95 26.16 6.01 12.15
N TYR A 96 27.23 6.78 12.02
CA TYR A 96 27.52 7.85 12.99
C TYR A 96 26.69 9.12 12.74
N LEU A 97 26.44 9.45 11.49
CA LEU A 97 25.72 10.64 11.07
C LEU A 97 24.68 10.30 9.99
N PRO A 98 23.60 9.58 10.36
CA PRO A 98 22.51 9.25 9.43
C PRO A 98 21.80 10.51 8.97
N ILE A 99 21.17 10.44 7.80
CA ILE A 99 20.53 11.60 7.18
C ILE A 99 19.30 12.13 7.95
N CYS A 100 18.59 11.26 8.69
CA CYS A 100 17.42 11.67 9.47
C CYS A 100 17.43 11.02 10.85
N ARG A 101 16.84 11.72 11.84
CA ARG A 101 16.69 11.24 13.24
C ARG A 101 15.37 11.70 13.84
N ASN A 102 15.00 11.10 14.97
CA ASN A 102 13.94 11.56 15.87
C ASN A 102 12.57 11.79 15.20
N GLY A 103 12.19 10.90 14.25
CA GLY A 103 10.90 10.97 13.61
C GLY A 103 9.79 10.23 14.37
N TRP A 104 8.61 10.19 13.77
CA TRP A 104 7.49 9.42 14.31
C TRP A 104 6.39 9.18 13.28
N VAL A 105 5.64 8.09 13.49
CA VAL A 105 4.39 7.77 12.80
C VAL A 105 3.30 7.56 13.85
N GLU A 106 2.12 8.15 13.65
CA GLU A 106 0.98 7.96 14.53
C GLU A 106 0.18 6.72 14.12
N ILE A 107 -0.08 5.85 15.11
CA ILE A 107 -0.91 4.64 14.95
C ILE A 107 -2.01 4.60 16.01
N ASN A 108 -2.92 3.64 15.90
CA ASN A 108 -3.87 3.34 16.96
C ASN A 108 -3.14 2.66 18.14
N ASP A 109 -3.48 3.06 19.37
CA ASP A 109 -2.97 2.41 20.58
C ASP A 109 -3.89 1.23 20.95
N SER A 110 -3.43 0.02 20.70
CA SER A 110 -4.20 -1.20 20.96
C SER A 110 -4.32 -1.54 22.46
N VAL A 111 -3.42 -0.98 23.28
CA VAL A 111 -3.36 -1.27 24.72
C VAL A 111 -4.18 -0.27 25.53
N ASN A 112 -4.03 1.03 25.25
CA ASN A 112 -4.65 2.10 26.06
C ASN A 112 -5.85 2.76 25.32
N GLY A 113 -6.03 2.47 24.06
CA GLY A 113 -7.01 3.13 23.19
C GLY A 113 -6.57 4.52 22.74
N GLY A 114 -7.19 5.02 21.67
CA GLY A 114 -6.82 6.30 21.07
C GLY A 114 -5.65 6.18 20.10
N LYS A 115 -4.79 7.20 20.07
CA LYS A 115 -3.62 7.29 19.17
C LYS A 115 -2.33 7.32 19.96
N LYS A 116 -1.27 6.73 19.40
CA LYS A 116 0.09 6.84 19.90
C LYS A 116 1.09 7.07 18.78
N LYS A 117 2.24 7.63 19.12
CA LYS A 117 3.36 7.82 18.21
C LYS A 117 4.35 6.68 18.37
N VAL A 118 4.62 5.98 17.28
CA VAL A 118 5.79 5.10 17.18
C VAL A 118 6.95 5.97 16.72
N ARG A 119 7.95 6.11 17.58
CA ARG A 119 9.14 6.92 17.28
C ARG A 119 10.03 6.23 16.27
N ILE A 120 10.66 7.02 15.43
CA ILE A 120 11.71 6.59 14.52
C ILE A 120 13.03 7.05 15.10
N HIS A 121 13.91 6.11 15.40
CA HIS A 121 15.24 6.39 15.91
C HIS A 121 16.07 7.13 14.87
N GLU A 122 16.18 6.53 13.67
CA GLU A 122 16.93 7.09 12.56
C GLU A 122 16.46 6.55 11.21
N ILE A 123 16.84 7.27 10.15
CA ILE A 123 16.77 6.81 8.77
C ILE A 123 18.15 7.01 8.16
N HIS A 124 18.67 5.98 7.53
CA HIS A 124 19.94 6.08 6.83
C HIS A 124 19.86 5.57 5.40
N MET A 125 20.74 6.15 4.56
CA MET A 125 20.93 5.73 3.18
C MET A 125 21.96 4.61 3.13
N GLU A 126 21.67 3.59 2.33
CA GLU A 126 22.62 2.50 2.08
C GLU A 126 22.47 1.90 0.69
N GLU A 127 23.40 1.05 0.31
CA GLU A 127 23.30 0.25 -0.90
C GLU A 127 22.78 -1.15 -0.59
N ASP A 128 21.91 -1.69 -1.46
CA ASP A 128 21.49 -3.09 -1.32
C ASP A 128 22.58 -4.06 -1.74
N ALA A 129 22.55 -5.26 -1.17
CA ALA A 129 23.40 -6.39 -1.54
C ALA A 129 22.89 -7.11 -2.80
N GLY A 130 23.68 -7.99 -3.36
CA GLY A 130 23.26 -8.90 -4.42
C GLY A 130 22.20 -9.89 -3.93
N LYS A 131 21.80 -10.81 -4.82
CA LYS A 131 20.83 -11.87 -4.50
C LYS A 131 21.51 -13.23 -4.61
N LEU A 132 21.39 -14.05 -3.58
CA LEU A 132 21.80 -15.44 -3.60
C LEU A 132 20.63 -16.31 -4.11
N VAL A 133 20.93 -17.20 -5.05
CA VAL A 133 19.97 -18.16 -5.59
C VAL A 133 20.53 -19.56 -5.32
N HIS A 134 19.94 -20.25 -4.35
CA HIS A 134 20.34 -21.62 -4.00
C HIS A 134 19.74 -22.59 -5.00
N ASP A 135 20.58 -23.44 -5.56
CA ASP A 135 20.17 -24.52 -6.46
C ASP A 135 20.24 -25.84 -5.69
N GLU A 136 19.07 -26.37 -5.34
CA GLU A 136 18.94 -27.62 -4.59
C GLU A 136 19.41 -28.85 -5.38
N TRP A 137 19.45 -28.79 -6.72
CA TRP A 137 19.87 -29.89 -7.59
C TRP A 137 21.38 -30.06 -7.67
N THR A 138 22.09 -28.97 -7.63
CA THR A 138 23.56 -28.97 -7.81
C THR A 138 24.32 -28.68 -6.51
N ASP A 139 23.62 -28.47 -5.39
CA ASP A 139 24.18 -28.02 -4.11
C ASP A 139 25.10 -26.80 -4.28
N SER A 140 24.71 -25.90 -5.17
CA SER A 140 25.45 -24.69 -5.48
C SER A 140 24.62 -23.44 -5.17
N THR A 141 25.31 -22.33 -4.96
CA THR A 141 24.69 -21.01 -4.82
C THR A 141 25.17 -20.09 -5.92
N LEU A 142 24.22 -19.62 -6.73
CA LEU A 142 24.48 -18.63 -7.77
C LEU A 142 24.33 -17.22 -7.17
N VAL A 143 25.14 -16.28 -7.64
CA VAL A 143 25.11 -14.90 -7.18
C VAL A 143 24.67 -13.98 -8.31
N ASN A 144 23.59 -13.23 -8.07
CA ASN A 144 23.10 -12.21 -8.99
C ASN A 144 23.37 -10.81 -8.40
N TYR A 145 24.26 -10.06 -9.03
CA TYR A 145 24.65 -8.71 -8.61
C TYR A 145 23.79 -7.58 -9.20
N ASN A 146 22.71 -7.87 -9.93
CA ASN A 146 21.86 -6.81 -10.48
C ASN A 146 21.32 -5.89 -9.40
N ARG A 147 20.97 -6.43 -8.23
CA ARG A 147 20.48 -5.65 -7.09
C ARG A 147 21.59 -4.92 -6.33
N CYS A 148 22.82 -5.40 -6.38
CA CYS A 148 23.96 -4.80 -5.70
C CYS A 148 24.10 -3.31 -6.04
N GLY A 149 24.06 -2.44 -5.04
CA GLY A 149 24.11 -0.99 -5.21
C GLY A 149 22.76 -0.32 -5.53
N VAL A 150 21.65 -1.05 -5.52
CA VAL A 150 20.30 -0.43 -5.57
C VAL A 150 20.15 0.43 -4.32
N PRO A 151 19.65 1.68 -4.45
CA PRO A 151 19.54 2.56 -3.29
C PRO A 151 18.47 2.08 -2.31
N LEU A 152 18.85 2.01 -1.04
CA LEU A 152 17.96 1.70 0.07
C LEU A 152 17.87 2.86 1.06
N LEU A 153 16.71 2.96 1.71
CA LEU A 153 16.59 3.59 3.02
C LEU A 153 16.26 2.51 4.05
N GLU A 154 16.99 2.51 5.16
CA GLU A 154 16.64 1.76 6.35
C GLU A 154 16.01 2.71 7.36
N ILE A 155 14.78 2.39 7.78
CA ILE A 155 13.98 3.15 8.74
C ILE A 155 13.92 2.33 10.02
N VAL A 156 14.58 2.79 11.07
CA VAL A 156 14.68 2.09 12.35
C VAL A 156 13.72 2.71 13.35
N SER A 157 12.76 1.94 13.86
CA SER A 157 11.85 2.41 14.90
C SER A 157 12.44 2.21 16.29
N GLU A 158 11.94 3.01 17.26
CA GLU A 158 12.06 2.69 18.68
C GLU A 158 11.12 1.51 19.04
N PRO A 159 11.34 0.80 20.17
CA PRO A 159 10.52 -0.33 20.58
C PRO A 159 9.19 0.12 21.23
N ASP A 160 8.43 0.92 20.51
CA ASP A 160 7.18 1.52 20.99
C ASP A 160 5.93 0.67 20.63
N ILE A 161 6.09 -0.37 19.84
CA ILE A 161 5.01 -1.22 19.33
C ILE A 161 4.72 -2.32 20.35
N ALA A 162 3.44 -2.52 20.68
CA ALA A 162 3.00 -3.40 21.75
C ALA A 162 2.14 -4.59 21.29
N SER A 163 1.89 -4.72 19.99
CA SER A 163 1.14 -5.85 19.42
C SER A 163 1.47 -6.08 17.95
N ALA A 164 1.08 -7.24 17.43
CA ALA A 164 1.22 -7.58 16.02
C ALA A 164 0.37 -6.67 15.12
N ASP A 165 -0.84 -6.31 15.55
CA ASP A 165 -1.71 -5.39 14.80
C ASP A 165 -1.11 -4.00 14.67
N GLU A 166 -0.50 -3.48 15.75
CA GLU A 166 0.21 -2.20 15.73
C GLU A 166 1.42 -2.20 14.80
N ALA A 167 2.17 -3.31 14.75
CA ALA A 167 3.29 -3.47 13.84
C ALA A 167 2.83 -3.45 12.38
N VAL A 168 1.76 -4.13 12.07
CA VAL A 168 1.15 -4.13 10.72
C VAL A 168 0.69 -2.73 10.36
N GLU A 169 -0.08 -2.04 11.22
CA GLU A 169 -0.55 -0.67 10.99
C GLU A 169 0.63 0.29 10.75
N TYR A 170 1.70 0.16 11.52
CA TYR A 170 2.90 0.98 11.35
C TYR A 170 3.53 0.80 9.98
N VAL A 171 3.73 -0.44 9.53
CA VAL A 171 4.34 -0.72 8.22
C VAL A 171 3.42 -0.33 7.07
N GLU A 172 2.09 -0.52 7.20
CA GLU A 172 1.10 -0.06 6.21
C GLU A 172 1.11 1.46 6.07
N LYS A 173 1.21 2.21 7.17
CA LYS A 173 1.32 3.67 7.14
C LYS A 173 2.64 4.14 6.54
N LEU A 174 3.76 3.50 6.89
CA LEU A 174 5.04 3.77 6.23
C LEU A 174 4.93 3.56 4.71
N ARG A 175 4.40 2.42 4.29
CA ARG A 175 4.18 2.10 2.88
C ARG A 175 3.38 3.20 2.19
N ALA A 176 2.24 3.59 2.75
CA ALA A 176 1.40 4.63 2.16
C ALA A 176 2.14 5.97 2.04
N ILE A 177 2.85 6.40 3.09
CA ILE A 177 3.63 7.65 3.09
C ILE A 177 4.70 7.62 1.99
N LEU A 178 5.49 6.53 1.91
CA LEU A 178 6.55 6.36 0.91
C LEU A 178 6.01 6.38 -0.53
N GLN A 179 4.89 5.69 -0.76
CA GLN A 179 4.22 5.69 -2.06
C GLN A 179 3.66 7.07 -2.42
N PHE A 180 3.00 7.76 -1.49
CA PHE A 180 2.48 9.11 -1.72
C PHE A 180 3.60 10.10 -2.05
N CYS A 181 4.70 10.03 -1.35
CA CYS A 181 5.91 10.81 -1.63
C CYS A 181 6.56 10.44 -2.97
N GLY A 182 6.24 9.30 -3.55
CA GLY A 182 6.80 8.80 -4.80
C GLY A 182 8.28 8.41 -4.69
N VAL A 183 8.71 7.99 -3.51
CA VAL A 183 10.10 7.59 -3.25
C VAL A 183 10.34 6.10 -3.44
N SER A 184 9.31 5.27 -3.32
CA SER A 184 9.36 3.81 -3.51
C SER A 184 8.02 3.28 -4.02
N ASP A 185 8.01 2.14 -4.69
CA ASP A 185 6.80 1.37 -5.02
C ASP A 185 6.36 0.45 -3.88
N CYS A 186 7.25 0.17 -2.93
CA CYS A 186 6.97 -0.58 -1.70
C CYS A 186 6.32 -1.96 -1.92
N LYS A 187 6.82 -2.73 -2.87
CA LYS A 187 6.33 -4.07 -3.19
C LYS A 187 7.06 -5.14 -2.38
N MET A 188 6.42 -5.70 -1.37
CA MET A 188 7.03 -6.75 -0.55
C MET A 188 7.36 -8.01 -1.35
N GLN A 189 6.55 -8.38 -2.34
CA GLN A 189 6.76 -9.58 -3.17
C GLN A 189 7.99 -9.46 -4.08
N GLU A 190 8.33 -8.25 -4.51
CA GLU A 190 9.53 -7.98 -5.31
C GLU A 190 10.75 -7.67 -4.43
N GLY A 191 10.52 -7.48 -3.11
CA GLY A 191 11.56 -7.18 -2.12
C GLY A 191 11.93 -5.71 -2.03
N SER A 192 11.16 -4.81 -2.67
CA SER A 192 11.38 -3.36 -2.56
C SER A 192 10.87 -2.75 -1.24
N LEU A 193 10.14 -3.53 -0.44
CA LEU A 193 9.85 -3.24 0.97
C LEU A 193 10.09 -4.52 1.78
N ARG A 194 10.93 -4.42 2.80
CA ARG A 194 11.28 -5.53 3.71
C ARG A 194 11.18 -5.03 5.15
N ALA A 195 10.81 -5.90 6.07
CA ALA A 195 10.75 -5.58 7.49
C ALA A 195 11.42 -6.70 8.29
N ASP A 196 12.42 -6.33 9.08
CA ASP A 196 12.98 -7.15 10.13
C ASP A 196 12.35 -6.73 11.45
N VAL A 197 11.95 -7.71 12.26
CA VAL A 197 11.16 -7.47 13.46
C VAL A 197 11.96 -7.88 14.70
N ASN A 198 12.18 -6.93 15.60
CA ASN A 198 12.79 -7.17 16.90
C ASN A 198 11.68 -7.36 17.95
N VAL A 199 11.58 -8.54 18.54
CA VAL A 199 10.53 -8.89 19.52
C VAL A 199 11.16 -9.24 20.87
N SER A 200 10.58 -8.70 21.94
CA SER A 200 10.80 -9.17 23.31
C SER A 200 9.49 -9.15 24.09
N VAL A 201 9.45 -9.83 25.22
CA VAL A 201 8.33 -9.78 26.16
C VAL A 201 8.81 -9.27 27.50
N MET A 202 7.98 -8.49 28.20
CA MET A 202 8.24 -8.03 29.55
C MET A 202 7.02 -8.23 30.43
N GLU A 203 7.21 -8.46 31.71
CA GLU A 203 6.10 -8.52 32.66
C GLU A 203 5.39 -7.16 32.75
N LYS A 204 4.07 -7.18 32.85
CA LYS A 204 3.26 -5.97 32.98
C LYS A 204 3.64 -5.20 34.25
N GLY A 205 4.10 -3.95 34.03
CA GLY A 205 4.59 -3.08 35.11
C GLY A 205 6.10 -3.17 35.34
N ALA A 206 6.84 -4.00 34.63
CA ALA A 206 8.29 -3.96 34.61
C ALA A 206 8.80 -2.67 33.94
N THR A 207 10.00 -2.22 34.33
CA THR A 207 10.66 -1.03 33.77
C THR A 207 11.78 -1.37 32.79
N GLU A 208 12.18 -2.62 32.72
CA GLU A 208 13.24 -3.11 31.84
C GLU A 208 12.66 -4.02 30.77
N PHE A 209 13.15 -3.87 29.56
CA PHE A 209 12.77 -4.72 28.45
C PHE A 209 13.34 -6.14 28.63
N GLY A 210 12.62 -7.13 28.14
CA GLY A 210 13.15 -8.49 28.04
C GLY A 210 14.22 -8.64 26.95
N THR A 211 14.81 -9.84 26.88
CA THR A 211 15.80 -10.15 25.85
C THR A 211 15.13 -10.21 24.47
N ARG A 212 15.63 -9.44 23.53
CA ARG A 212 15.08 -9.39 22.18
C ARG A 212 15.58 -10.52 21.29
N THR A 213 14.73 -10.94 20.37
CA THR A 213 15.07 -11.76 19.22
C THR A 213 14.78 -10.99 17.94
N GLU A 214 15.60 -11.15 16.93
CA GLU A 214 15.44 -10.55 15.61
C GLU A 214 14.78 -11.58 14.66
N MET A 215 13.63 -11.24 14.08
CA MET A 215 12.92 -12.09 13.13
C MET A 215 13.17 -11.62 11.72
N LYS A 216 13.69 -12.49 10.85
CA LYS A 216 14.00 -12.22 9.44
C LYS A 216 13.20 -13.09 8.48
N ASN A 217 13.27 -12.76 7.19
CA ASN A 217 12.60 -13.48 6.11
C ASN A 217 11.07 -13.34 6.12
N ILE A 218 10.58 -12.16 6.48
CA ILE A 218 9.15 -11.85 6.51
C ILE A 218 8.79 -11.09 5.22
N ASN A 219 7.87 -11.66 4.42
CA ASN A 219 7.61 -11.20 3.05
C ASN A 219 6.17 -10.72 2.83
N SER A 220 5.39 -10.55 3.89
CA SER A 220 4.01 -10.07 3.83
C SER A 220 3.58 -9.41 5.14
N PHE A 221 2.56 -8.56 5.10
CA PHE A 221 1.94 -7.98 6.31
C PHE A 221 1.40 -9.05 7.24
N ARG A 222 0.76 -10.09 6.67
CA ARG A 222 0.31 -11.25 7.45
C ARG A 222 1.47 -12.01 8.08
N GLY A 223 2.59 -12.11 7.36
CA GLY A 223 3.83 -12.71 7.88
C GLY A 223 4.38 -11.91 9.06
N ILE A 224 4.34 -10.55 9.03
CA ILE A 224 4.73 -9.71 10.17
C ILE A 224 3.86 -10.03 11.38
N HIS A 225 2.54 -10.01 11.20
CA HIS A 225 1.60 -10.34 12.28
C HIS A 225 1.89 -11.71 12.89
N ASN A 226 1.90 -12.74 12.05
CA ASN A 226 2.08 -14.13 12.51
C ASN A 226 3.44 -14.37 13.18
N ALA A 227 4.50 -13.75 12.67
CA ALA A 227 5.84 -13.87 13.24
C ALA A 227 5.92 -13.25 14.64
N ILE A 228 5.30 -12.08 14.85
CA ILE A 228 5.25 -11.41 16.17
C ILE A 228 4.45 -12.25 17.15
N GLU A 229 3.25 -12.73 16.78
CA GLU A 229 2.41 -13.54 17.66
C GLU A 229 3.13 -14.82 18.06
N ALA A 230 3.66 -15.57 17.08
CA ALA A 230 4.36 -16.84 17.36
C ALA A 230 5.61 -16.66 18.21
N GLU A 231 6.37 -15.58 18.00
CA GLU A 231 7.58 -15.31 18.78
C GLU A 231 7.25 -14.83 20.20
N THR A 232 6.21 -14.01 20.34
CA THR A 232 5.70 -13.59 21.66
C THR A 232 5.26 -14.80 22.47
N GLU A 233 4.46 -15.69 21.90
CA GLU A 233 3.98 -16.91 22.55
C GLU A 233 5.17 -17.82 22.95
N ARG A 234 6.10 -18.06 22.03
CA ARG A 234 7.30 -18.86 22.29
C ARG A 234 8.13 -18.32 23.46
N GLN A 235 8.32 -16.98 23.54
CA GLN A 235 9.10 -16.35 24.61
C GLN A 235 8.38 -16.47 25.95
N ILE A 236 7.06 -16.27 25.97
CA ILE A 236 6.25 -16.41 27.19
C ILE A 236 6.31 -17.86 27.70
N GLU A 237 6.05 -18.86 26.85
CA GLU A 237 6.13 -20.27 27.21
C GLU A 237 7.50 -20.64 27.78
N LEU A 238 8.58 -20.20 27.11
CA LEU A 238 9.94 -20.46 27.56
C LEU A 238 10.21 -19.87 28.95
N ILE A 239 9.75 -18.66 29.24
CA ILE A 239 9.94 -18.00 30.53
C ILE A 239 9.10 -18.67 31.62
N GLU A 240 7.84 -19.05 31.32
CA GLU A 240 6.96 -19.73 32.27
C GLU A 240 7.46 -21.14 32.62
N ASP A 241 8.14 -21.81 31.70
CA ASP A 241 8.83 -23.10 31.93
C ASP A 241 10.16 -22.93 32.68
N GLY A 242 10.52 -21.69 33.10
CA GLY A 242 11.75 -21.40 33.84
C GLY A 242 13.01 -21.30 32.98
N GLY A 243 12.86 -21.27 31.67
CA GLY A 243 13.93 -21.01 30.71
C GLY A 243 14.32 -19.55 30.59
N LYS A 244 15.27 -19.24 29.71
CA LYS A 244 15.72 -17.88 29.42
C LYS A 244 15.74 -17.63 27.92
N VAL A 245 15.20 -16.52 27.51
CA VAL A 245 15.31 -16.05 26.11
C VAL A 245 16.75 -15.68 25.83
N VAL A 246 17.28 -16.15 24.71
CA VAL A 246 18.63 -15.85 24.24
C VAL A 246 18.52 -14.82 23.10
N GLN A 247 19.42 -13.85 23.10
CA GLN A 247 19.49 -12.86 22.01
C GLN A 247 20.04 -13.53 20.76
N GLU A 248 19.17 -13.72 19.76
CA GLU A 248 19.50 -14.43 18.51
C GLU A 248 18.73 -13.85 17.33
N THR A 249 19.21 -14.13 16.11
CA THR A 249 18.47 -13.93 14.87
C THR A 249 17.75 -15.23 14.49
N ARG A 250 16.47 -15.13 14.19
CA ARG A 250 15.60 -16.25 13.82
C ARG A 250 15.01 -16.06 12.43
N ARG A 251 14.91 -17.12 11.66
CA ARG A 251 14.28 -17.12 10.34
C ARG A 251 12.83 -17.56 10.48
N TRP A 252 11.92 -16.73 10.00
CA TRP A 252 10.50 -17.05 9.88
C TRP A 252 10.22 -17.98 8.70
N ASP A 253 9.43 -19.03 8.91
CA ASP A 253 8.88 -19.91 7.88
C ASP A 253 7.36 -19.74 7.86
N ASP A 254 6.87 -18.93 6.92
CA ASP A 254 5.44 -18.58 6.83
C ASP A 254 4.56 -19.79 6.49
N SER A 255 5.12 -20.81 5.79
CA SER A 255 4.40 -22.02 5.42
C SER A 255 4.16 -22.94 6.62
N LYS A 256 5.07 -22.95 7.58
CA LYS A 256 4.99 -23.78 8.79
C LYS A 256 4.49 -23.00 10.00
N GLY A 257 4.47 -21.67 9.95
CA GLY A 257 4.10 -20.83 11.08
C GLY A 257 5.08 -20.91 12.26
N VAL A 258 6.37 -21.14 12.01
CA VAL A 258 7.39 -21.28 13.04
C VAL A 258 8.66 -20.52 12.70
N SER A 259 9.45 -20.19 13.70
CA SER A 259 10.78 -19.61 13.52
C SER A 259 11.88 -20.61 13.89
N THR A 260 13.02 -20.51 13.21
CA THR A 260 14.21 -21.32 13.48
C THR A 260 15.41 -20.41 13.77
N SER A 261 16.22 -20.78 14.77
CA SER A 261 17.45 -20.05 15.08
C SER A 261 18.43 -20.10 13.91
N MET A 262 19.02 -18.96 13.56
CA MET A 262 20.05 -18.85 12.52
C MET A 262 21.45 -18.69 13.14
N ARG A 263 21.60 -17.74 14.08
CA ARG A 263 22.85 -17.46 14.77
C ARG A 263 22.58 -16.84 16.13
N SER A 264 23.46 -17.08 17.07
CA SER A 264 23.43 -16.46 18.40
C SER A 264 24.26 -15.18 18.44
N LYS A 265 24.13 -14.40 19.53
CA LYS A 265 24.93 -13.19 19.75
C LYS A 265 26.43 -13.49 19.90
N GLU A 266 26.82 -14.69 20.29
CA GLU A 266 28.23 -15.10 20.40
C GLU A 266 28.92 -15.12 19.03
N ASP A 267 28.16 -15.28 17.95
CA ASP A 267 28.60 -15.20 16.56
C ASP A 267 28.46 -13.80 15.95
N ALA A 268 28.10 -12.77 16.76
CA ALA A 268 27.93 -11.41 16.26
C ALA A 268 29.26 -10.85 15.75
N GLN A 269 29.29 -10.55 14.44
CA GLN A 269 30.47 -9.95 13.81
C GLN A 269 30.58 -8.48 14.21
N ASP A 270 31.78 -8.06 14.63
CA ASP A 270 32.13 -6.65 14.69
C ASP A 270 32.32 -6.13 13.26
N TYR A 271 31.39 -5.31 12.79
CA TYR A 271 31.43 -4.74 11.44
C TYR A 271 32.54 -3.71 11.22
N LYS A 272 33.32 -3.37 12.25
CA LYS A 272 34.48 -2.45 12.17
C LYS A 272 34.17 -1.22 11.32
N TYR A 273 33.11 -0.52 11.69
CA TYR A 273 32.71 0.70 10.98
C TYR A 273 33.78 1.77 10.98
N PHE A 274 33.97 2.42 9.82
CA PHE A 274 34.75 3.64 9.69
C PHE A 274 34.17 4.52 8.57
N PRO A 275 34.44 5.85 8.58
CA PRO A 275 33.93 6.75 7.55
C PRO A 275 34.37 6.30 6.15
N GLU A 276 33.45 6.37 5.18
CA GLU A 276 33.75 6.07 3.77
C GLU A 276 34.68 7.14 3.20
N PRO A 277 35.95 6.81 2.89
CA PRO A 277 36.95 7.81 2.50
C PRO A 277 36.76 8.34 1.08
N ASP A 278 36.06 7.60 0.22
CA ASP A 278 35.88 7.95 -1.19
C ASP A 278 34.64 8.84 -1.43
N LEU A 279 33.84 9.08 -0.40
CA LEU A 279 32.66 9.95 -0.46
C LEU A 279 32.83 11.15 0.49
N PRO A 280 32.74 12.38 -0.03
CA PRO A 280 32.74 13.55 0.83
C PRO A 280 31.45 13.59 1.68
N PRO A 281 31.50 14.25 2.86
CA PRO A 281 30.29 14.55 3.61
C PRO A 281 29.24 15.28 2.76
N ILE A 282 27.97 15.05 3.07
CA ILE A 282 26.85 15.71 2.44
C ILE A 282 26.44 16.89 3.33
N GLU A 283 26.44 18.09 2.76
CA GLU A 283 26.01 19.32 3.41
C GLU A 283 24.66 19.76 2.78
N LEU A 284 23.64 19.84 3.61
CA LEU A 284 22.28 20.23 3.21
C LEU A 284 21.96 21.61 3.79
N SER A 285 21.69 22.58 2.91
CA SER A 285 21.26 23.91 3.37
C SER A 285 19.79 23.91 3.79
N ASP A 286 19.42 24.86 4.66
CA ASP A 286 18.02 25.10 5.02
C ASP A 286 17.15 25.35 3.80
N GLU A 287 17.65 26.11 2.83
CA GLU A 287 16.95 26.41 1.58
C GLU A 287 16.65 25.15 0.77
N TYR A 288 17.59 24.21 0.70
CA TYR A 288 17.39 22.92 0.03
C TYR A 288 16.31 22.10 0.73
N ILE A 289 16.37 22.00 2.07
CA ILE A 289 15.40 21.25 2.87
C ILE A 289 14.00 21.86 2.73
N GLU A 290 13.87 23.18 2.86
CA GLU A 290 12.59 23.87 2.72
C GLU A 290 12.03 23.79 1.29
N GLY A 291 12.89 23.77 0.28
CA GLY A 291 12.47 23.52 -1.10
C GLY A 291 11.85 22.12 -1.29
N ILE A 292 12.42 21.10 -0.66
CA ILE A 292 11.85 19.75 -0.65
C ILE A 292 10.55 19.72 0.16
N ARG A 293 10.49 20.38 1.34
CA ARG A 293 9.29 20.46 2.17
C ARG A 293 8.12 21.09 1.40
N ALA A 294 8.36 22.17 0.69
CA ALA A 294 7.35 22.84 -0.14
C ALA A 294 6.87 21.97 -1.33
N SER A 295 7.66 20.99 -1.76
CA SER A 295 7.34 20.07 -2.84
C SER A 295 6.67 18.77 -2.39
N LEU A 296 6.48 18.58 -1.08
CA LEU A 296 5.80 17.40 -0.57
C LEU A 296 4.36 17.36 -1.08
N PRO A 297 3.87 16.19 -1.52
CA PRO A 297 2.46 16.03 -1.83
C PRO A 297 1.62 16.07 -0.54
N GLU A 298 0.30 16.20 -0.70
CA GLU A 298 -0.62 15.95 0.41
C GLU A 298 -0.46 14.51 0.91
N LEU A 299 -0.06 14.37 2.17
CA LEU A 299 0.20 13.05 2.78
C LEU A 299 -1.11 12.31 3.12
N PRO A 300 -1.10 10.98 3.30
CA PRO A 300 -2.30 10.19 3.53
C PRO A 300 -3.18 10.70 4.66
N GLU A 301 -2.61 11.06 5.81
CA GLU A 301 -3.40 11.53 6.97
C GLU A 301 -4.06 12.90 6.72
N ALA A 302 -3.36 13.83 6.08
CA ALA A 302 -3.94 15.12 5.69
C ALA A 302 -5.07 14.93 4.66
N LYS A 303 -4.86 14.02 3.71
CA LYS A 303 -5.86 13.68 2.69
C LYS A 303 -7.10 13.02 3.31
N LYS A 304 -6.95 12.12 4.26
CA LYS A 304 -8.05 11.54 5.04
C LYS A 304 -8.85 12.62 5.77
N ALA A 305 -8.15 13.51 6.49
CA ALA A 305 -8.78 14.62 7.19
C ALA A 305 -9.60 15.51 6.24
N ARG A 306 -9.06 15.78 5.06
CA ARG A 306 -9.75 16.53 3.99
C ARG A 306 -10.99 15.77 3.48
N TYR A 307 -10.89 14.47 3.20
CA TYR A 307 -12.03 13.67 2.73
C TYR A 307 -13.16 13.61 3.75
N ILE A 308 -12.83 13.54 5.05
CA ILE A 308 -13.83 13.56 6.12
C ILE A 308 -14.46 14.95 6.25
N SER A 309 -13.64 16.01 6.30
CA SER A 309 -14.14 17.38 6.58
C SER A 309 -14.84 18.03 5.38
N GLU A 310 -14.26 17.91 4.18
CA GLU A 310 -14.80 18.58 2.99
C GLU A 310 -15.86 17.75 2.25
N TYR A 311 -15.66 16.41 2.20
CA TYR A 311 -16.52 15.51 1.42
C TYR A 311 -17.52 14.75 2.28
N SER A 312 -17.48 14.92 3.62
CA SER A 312 -18.34 14.20 4.57
C SER A 312 -18.33 12.68 4.36
N LEU A 313 -17.14 12.12 4.06
CA LEU A 313 -16.93 10.69 4.04
C LEU A 313 -16.79 10.17 5.47
N THR A 314 -17.07 8.87 5.66
CA THR A 314 -16.78 8.20 6.92
C THR A 314 -15.26 8.00 7.09
N GLU A 315 -14.80 7.85 8.32
CA GLU A 315 -13.39 7.53 8.59
C GLU A 315 -12.99 6.22 7.89
N TYR A 316 -13.89 5.24 7.86
CA TYR A 316 -13.69 3.96 7.18
C TYR A 316 -13.46 4.16 5.67
N ASP A 317 -14.33 4.93 5.00
CA ASP A 317 -14.20 5.19 3.56
C ASP A 317 -12.91 5.94 3.23
N ALA A 318 -12.59 6.97 4.03
CA ALA A 318 -11.38 7.75 3.86
C ALA A 318 -10.11 6.90 4.07
N ASN A 319 -10.11 5.99 5.05
CA ASN A 319 -9.01 5.07 5.27
C ASN A 319 -8.77 4.15 4.06
N ILE A 320 -9.82 3.55 3.51
CA ILE A 320 -9.70 2.68 2.33
C ILE A 320 -9.18 3.46 1.13
N LEU A 321 -9.75 4.63 0.84
CA LEU A 321 -9.36 5.44 -0.31
C LEU A 321 -7.94 6.01 -0.22
N CYS A 322 -7.42 6.20 1.00
CA CYS A 322 -6.06 6.67 1.23
C CYS A 322 -5.05 5.55 1.55
N SER A 323 -5.48 4.27 1.56
CA SER A 323 -4.57 3.13 1.80
C SER A 323 -3.56 2.93 0.68
N ASP A 324 -3.87 3.42 -0.52
CA ASP A 324 -2.99 3.35 -1.69
C ASP A 324 -3.10 4.63 -2.52
N LYS A 325 -1.96 5.09 -3.05
CA LYS A 325 -1.87 6.31 -3.86
C LYS A 325 -2.74 6.25 -5.13
N ALA A 326 -2.87 5.07 -5.74
CA ALA A 326 -3.65 4.90 -6.96
C ALA A 326 -5.14 5.10 -6.68
N TYR A 327 -5.66 4.55 -5.58
CA TYR A 327 -7.04 4.78 -5.15
C TYR A 327 -7.32 6.25 -4.84
N ALA A 328 -6.43 6.90 -4.10
CA ALA A 328 -6.59 8.31 -3.77
C ALA A 328 -6.58 9.20 -5.02
N LYS A 329 -5.67 8.93 -5.97
CA LYS A 329 -5.61 9.64 -7.25
C LYS A 329 -6.87 9.43 -8.09
N LEU A 330 -7.35 8.18 -8.17
CA LEU A 330 -8.57 7.84 -8.90
C LEU A 330 -9.79 8.54 -8.28
N PHE A 331 -9.88 8.52 -6.95
CA PHE A 331 -10.97 9.16 -6.23
C PHE A 331 -10.99 10.68 -6.46
N ASP A 332 -9.85 11.36 -6.27
CA ASP A 332 -9.75 12.81 -6.51
C ASP A 332 -10.20 13.18 -7.94
N LYS A 333 -9.73 12.44 -8.95
CA LYS A 333 -10.11 12.65 -10.35
C LYS A 333 -11.60 12.38 -10.61
N THR A 334 -12.14 11.31 -10.03
CA THR A 334 -13.55 10.98 -10.16
C THR A 334 -14.42 12.08 -9.55
N VAL A 335 -14.06 12.60 -8.36
CA VAL A 335 -14.76 13.70 -7.70
C VAL A 335 -14.68 15.01 -8.50
N GLU A 336 -13.53 15.30 -9.12
CA GLU A 336 -13.41 16.48 -10.02
C GLU A 336 -14.47 16.48 -11.13
N ILE A 337 -14.83 15.30 -11.66
CA ILE A 337 -15.77 15.13 -12.76
C ILE A 337 -17.22 15.05 -12.27
N THR A 338 -17.47 14.23 -11.24
CA THR A 338 -18.83 13.94 -10.76
C THR A 338 -19.39 15.03 -9.87
N LYS A 339 -18.53 15.79 -9.18
CA LYS A 339 -18.88 16.71 -8.08
C LYS A 339 -19.68 16.01 -6.97
N ASN A 340 -19.62 14.69 -6.90
CA ASN A 340 -20.33 13.84 -5.94
C ASN A 340 -19.35 12.87 -5.26
N PRO A 341 -18.74 13.26 -4.13
CA PRO A 341 -17.76 12.44 -3.43
C PRO A 341 -18.30 11.09 -2.94
N LYS A 342 -19.54 11.08 -2.42
CA LYS A 342 -20.13 9.86 -1.87
C LYS A 342 -20.38 8.79 -2.93
N ASP A 343 -20.95 9.17 -4.07
CA ASP A 343 -21.12 8.25 -5.19
C ASP A 343 -19.76 7.76 -5.72
N SER A 344 -18.81 8.68 -5.87
CA SER A 344 -17.45 8.33 -6.32
C SER A 344 -16.80 7.30 -5.41
N ALA A 345 -16.90 7.48 -4.07
CA ALA A 345 -16.41 6.51 -3.10
C ALA A 345 -17.10 5.14 -3.23
N HIS A 346 -18.43 5.13 -3.31
CA HIS A 346 -19.20 3.89 -3.46
C HIS A 346 -18.87 3.10 -4.73
N TRP A 347 -18.63 3.78 -5.86
CA TRP A 347 -18.24 3.12 -7.10
C TRP A 347 -16.84 2.52 -7.02
N ILE A 348 -15.90 3.24 -6.41
CA ILE A 348 -14.53 2.75 -6.26
C ILE A 348 -14.51 1.57 -5.28
N MET A 349 -15.04 1.76 -4.07
CA MET A 349 -14.96 0.75 -3.00
C MET A 349 -15.86 -0.46 -3.24
N GLY A 350 -17.00 -0.27 -3.91
CA GLY A 350 -17.93 -1.37 -4.22
C GLY A 350 -17.65 -2.04 -5.55
N ASP A 351 -17.95 -1.33 -6.65
CA ASP A 351 -17.98 -1.95 -7.97
C ASP A 351 -16.56 -2.17 -8.56
N LEU A 352 -15.65 -1.18 -8.44
CA LEU A 352 -14.29 -1.29 -8.98
C LEU A 352 -13.41 -2.24 -8.15
N MET A 353 -13.33 -2.08 -6.83
CA MET A 353 -12.51 -2.96 -5.99
C MET A 353 -12.96 -4.41 -6.05
N LYS A 354 -14.27 -4.66 -6.19
CA LYS A 354 -14.77 -6.02 -6.45
C LYS A 354 -14.18 -6.58 -7.76
N LEU A 355 -14.22 -5.80 -8.84
CA LEU A 355 -13.69 -6.22 -10.14
C LEU A 355 -12.18 -6.49 -10.06
N MET A 356 -11.43 -5.64 -9.34
CA MET A 356 -10.01 -5.82 -9.11
C MET A 356 -9.71 -7.08 -8.29
N ASN A 357 -10.48 -7.35 -7.25
CA ASN A 357 -10.34 -8.58 -6.46
C ASN A 357 -10.64 -9.83 -7.29
N ASP A 358 -11.70 -9.81 -8.10
CA ASP A 358 -12.08 -10.93 -8.97
C ASP A 358 -11.00 -11.24 -10.03
N THR A 359 -10.23 -10.22 -10.45
CA THR A 359 -9.14 -10.33 -11.44
C THR A 359 -7.76 -10.38 -10.82
N GLN A 360 -7.63 -10.29 -9.50
CA GLN A 360 -6.36 -10.17 -8.77
C GLN A 360 -5.48 -9.00 -9.26
N THR A 361 -6.11 -7.92 -9.71
CA THR A 361 -5.42 -6.71 -10.17
C THR A 361 -5.06 -5.82 -8.99
N LEU A 362 -3.79 -5.42 -8.90
CA LEU A 362 -3.31 -4.50 -7.87
C LEU A 362 -3.66 -3.05 -8.23
N PRO A 363 -3.80 -2.13 -7.24
CA PRO A 363 -4.17 -0.73 -7.47
C PRO A 363 -3.26 0.00 -8.46
N GLU A 364 -1.96 -0.24 -8.39
CA GLU A 364 -0.96 0.35 -9.29
C GLU A 364 -1.08 -0.13 -10.75
N ASN A 365 -1.77 -1.23 -10.99
CA ASN A 365 -1.99 -1.81 -12.31
C ASN A 365 -3.30 -1.36 -12.98
N ILE A 366 -4.00 -0.38 -12.40
CA ILE A 366 -5.13 0.27 -13.06
C ILE A 366 -4.63 0.97 -14.31
N SER A 367 -5.03 0.47 -15.48
CA SER A 367 -4.54 0.90 -16.81
C SER A 367 -5.50 1.83 -17.55
N PHE A 368 -6.79 1.84 -17.19
CA PHE A 368 -7.78 2.67 -17.83
C PHE A 368 -7.66 4.15 -17.44
N LYS A 369 -8.20 5.05 -18.26
CA LYS A 369 -8.21 6.48 -18.00
C LYS A 369 -9.04 6.79 -16.75
N THR A 370 -8.45 7.50 -15.78
CA THR A 370 -9.10 7.82 -14.52
C THR A 370 -10.40 8.61 -14.68
N GLU A 371 -10.55 9.34 -15.78
CA GLU A 371 -11.74 10.11 -16.14
C GLU A 371 -12.93 9.23 -16.49
N SER A 372 -12.68 8.04 -17.05
CA SER A 372 -13.74 7.14 -17.53
C SER A 372 -14.72 6.70 -16.42
N LEU A 373 -14.21 6.52 -15.19
CA LEU A 373 -15.08 6.22 -14.05
C LEU A 373 -16.03 7.37 -13.72
N GLY A 374 -15.54 8.60 -13.76
CA GLY A 374 -16.37 9.80 -13.55
C GLY A 374 -17.44 9.95 -14.63
N GLU A 375 -17.11 9.66 -15.88
CA GLU A 375 -18.06 9.66 -16.99
C GLU A 375 -19.16 8.61 -16.80
N ILE A 376 -18.81 7.39 -16.39
CA ILE A 376 -19.78 6.32 -16.10
C ILE A 376 -20.77 6.75 -15.01
N ILE A 377 -20.25 7.32 -13.91
CA ILE A 377 -21.07 7.81 -12.80
C ILE A 377 -22.02 8.92 -13.26
N ASN A 378 -21.54 9.86 -14.08
CA ASN A 378 -22.37 10.93 -14.63
C ASN A 378 -23.45 10.41 -15.58
N LEU A 379 -23.18 9.36 -16.37
CA LEU A 379 -24.19 8.69 -17.19
C LEU A 379 -25.31 8.07 -16.36
N VAL A 380 -24.98 7.51 -15.20
CA VAL A 380 -25.98 6.98 -14.25
C VAL A 380 -26.76 8.10 -13.60
N ASN A 381 -26.08 9.12 -13.07
CA ASN A 381 -26.70 10.24 -12.36
C ASN A 381 -27.61 11.09 -13.26
N SER A 382 -27.29 11.15 -14.55
CA SER A 382 -28.15 11.80 -15.56
C SER A 382 -29.28 10.90 -16.11
N ASN A 383 -29.47 9.70 -15.56
CA ASN A 383 -30.41 8.69 -16.03
C ASN A 383 -30.22 8.29 -17.52
N LYS A 384 -29.03 8.48 -18.08
CA LYS A 384 -28.72 8.03 -19.45
C LYS A 384 -28.48 6.52 -19.50
N VAL A 385 -27.99 5.93 -18.41
CA VAL A 385 -27.69 4.50 -18.32
C VAL A 385 -28.14 3.97 -16.96
N SER A 386 -28.67 2.75 -16.92
CA SER A 386 -29.03 2.09 -15.65
C SER A 386 -27.75 1.68 -14.90
N ARG A 387 -27.81 1.57 -13.56
CA ARG A 387 -26.66 1.13 -12.75
C ARG A 387 -26.16 -0.27 -13.14
N GLU A 388 -27.07 -1.17 -13.55
CA GLU A 388 -26.70 -2.50 -14.03
C GLU A 388 -25.91 -2.43 -15.35
N SER A 389 -26.38 -1.61 -16.30
CA SER A 389 -25.66 -1.39 -17.56
C SER A 389 -24.32 -0.70 -17.33
N ALA A 390 -24.26 0.27 -16.42
CA ALA A 390 -23.02 0.97 -16.07
C ALA A 390 -21.95 0.04 -15.49
N ARG A 391 -22.31 -1.00 -14.74
CA ARG A 391 -21.36 -2.05 -14.32
C ARG A 391 -20.77 -2.82 -15.48
N LYS A 392 -21.54 -3.07 -16.54
CA LYS A 392 -21.02 -3.71 -17.77
C LYS A 392 -20.06 -2.76 -18.50
N VAL A 393 -20.40 -1.46 -18.52
CA VAL A 393 -19.52 -0.43 -19.10
C VAL A 393 -18.22 -0.34 -18.29
N LEU A 394 -18.30 -0.33 -16.94
CA LEU A 394 -17.11 -0.32 -16.09
C LEU A 394 -16.21 -1.54 -16.34
N LYS A 395 -16.81 -2.72 -16.51
CA LYS A 395 -16.04 -3.92 -16.85
C LYS A 395 -15.33 -3.77 -18.20
N ALA A 396 -15.99 -3.26 -19.23
CA ALA A 396 -15.39 -3.05 -20.55
C ALA A 396 -14.29 -1.97 -20.51
N VAL A 397 -14.48 -0.91 -19.72
CA VAL A 397 -13.43 0.10 -19.47
C VAL A 397 -12.24 -0.52 -18.75
N PHE A 398 -12.49 -1.35 -17.75
CA PHE A 398 -11.43 -2.02 -16.99
C PHE A 398 -10.61 -2.99 -17.85
N ASP A 399 -11.29 -3.77 -18.70
CA ASP A 399 -10.65 -4.81 -19.52
C ASP A 399 -9.94 -4.20 -20.75
N ASP A 400 -10.53 -3.19 -21.43
CA ASP A 400 -10.14 -2.73 -22.77
C ASP A 400 -9.98 -1.19 -22.91
N ASP A 401 -10.07 -0.42 -21.82
CA ASP A 401 -10.01 1.07 -21.79
C ASP A 401 -10.93 1.75 -22.85
N VAL A 402 -12.14 1.20 -23.01
CA VAL A 402 -13.12 1.74 -23.97
C VAL A 402 -13.64 3.11 -23.51
N ILE A 403 -14.08 3.94 -24.47
CA ILE A 403 -14.73 5.22 -24.16
C ILE A 403 -16.18 4.94 -23.70
N PRO A 404 -16.59 5.34 -22.47
CA PRO A 404 -17.88 4.96 -21.89
C PRO A 404 -19.08 5.31 -22.76
N GLU A 405 -19.17 6.56 -23.26
CA GLU A 405 -20.31 7.00 -24.08
C GLU A 405 -20.40 6.25 -25.42
N GLU A 406 -19.27 5.97 -26.07
CA GLU A 406 -19.25 5.23 -27.33
C GLU A 406 -19.69 3.78 -27.11
N TYR A 407 -19.19 3.15 -26.07
CA TYR A 407 -19.57 1.78 -25.70
C TYR A 407 -21.07 1.67 -25.39
N VAL A 408 -21.64 2.63 -24.64
CA VAL A 408 -23.07 2.69 -24.35
C VAL A 408 -23.90 2.77 -25.61
N LYS A 409 -23.53 3.64 -26.57
CA LYS A 409 -24.23 3.79 -27.86
C LYS A 409 -24.12 2.54 -28.72
N ALA A 410 -22.90 2.01 -28.87
CA ALA A 410 -22.64 0.83 -29.69
C ALA A 410 -23.42 -0.43 -29.21
N ASN A 411 -23.62 -0.53 -27.90
CA ASN A 411 -24.32 -1.66 -27.27
C ASN A 411 -25.81 -1.37 -26.96
N ASN A 412 -26.36 -0.23 -27.43
CA ASN A 412 -27.75 0.17 -27.18
C ASN A 412 -28.14 0.12 -25.68
N MET A 413 -27.25 0.61 -24.80
CA MET A 413 -27.46 0.58 -23.34
C MET A 413 -28.13 1.86 -22.81
N GLU A 414 -28.43 2.80 -23.68
CA GLU A 414 -29.10 4.05 -23.32
C GLU A 414 -30.49 3.78 -22.76
N MET A 415 -30.86 4.54 -21.72
CA MET A 415 -32.22 4.51 -21.17
C MET A 415 -33.18 5.25 -22.10
N VAL A 416 -34.40 4.75 -22.17
CA VAL A 416 -35.48 5.40 -22.90
C VAL A 416 -35.94 6.59 -22.08
N SER A 417 -35.73 7.79 -22.60
CA SER A 417 -36.15 9.06 -21.98
C SER A 417 -37.49 9.59 -22.52
N ASP A 418 -38.00 8.96 -23.57
CA ASP A 418 -39.27 9.35 -24.19
C ASP A 418 -40.42 8.82 -23.34
N THR A 419 -41.06 9.74 -22.59
CA THR A 419 -42.22 9.45 -21.72
C THR A 419 -43.38 8.84 -22.52
N GLY A 420 -43.57 9.25 -23.78
CA GLY A 420 -44.63 8.71 -24.65
C GLY A 420 -44.37 7.26 -25.01
N ALA A 421 -43.12 6.90 -25.35
CA ALA A 421 -42.74 5.51 -25.60
C ALA A 421 -42.88 4.62 -24.35
N ILE A 422 -42.50 5.13 -23.17
CA ILE A 422 -42.70 4.42 -21.91
C ILE A 422 -44.15 4.21 -21.61
N GLN A 423 -44.98 5.26 -21.79
CA GLN A 423 -46.43 5.21 -21.54
C GLN A 423 -47.12 4.19 -22.45
N SER A 424 -46.76 4.16 -23.74
CA SER A 424 -47.36 3.18 -24.70
C SER A 424 -47.11 1.73 -24.29
N VAL A 425 -45.88 1.43 -23.81
CA VAL A 425 -45.57 0.08 -23.32
C VAL A 425 -46.32 -0.24 -22.03
N ILE A 426 -46.50 0.74 -21.13
CA ILE A 426 -47.26 0.55 -19.90
C ILE A 426 -48.73 0.34 -20.19
N GLU A 427 -49.34 1.08 -21.14
CA GLU A 427 -50.73 0.89 -21.59
C GLU A 427 -50.96 -0.52 -22.13
N GLU A 428 -50.01 -1.05 -22.91
CA GLU A 428 -50.06 -2.43 -23.41
C GLU A 428 -50.01 -3.46 -22.25
N ILE A 429 -49.14 -3.21 -21.25
CA ILE A 429 -49.04 -4.10 -20.09
C ILE A 429 -50.35 -4.04 -19.25
N ILE A 430 -50.94 -2.88 -19.06
CA ILE A 430 -52.23 -2.73 -18.39
C ILE A 430 -53.32 -3.51 -19.12
N ALA A 431 -53.39 -3.37 -20.46
CA ALA A 431 -54.40 -4.06 -21.29
C ALA A 431 -54.25 -5.58 -21.24
N ASN A 432 -53.01 -6.10 -21.20
CA ASN A 432 -52.70 -7.52 -21.16
C ASN A 432 -52.82 -8.16 -19.75
N ASN A 433 -53.04 -7.36 -18.71
CA ASN A 433 -53.10 -7.85 -17.31
C ASN A 433 -54.32 -7.37 -16.54
N GLU A 434 -55.51 -7.43 -17.14
CA GLU A 434 -56.79 -6.97 -16.60
C GLU A 434 -57.06 -7.47 -15.17
N LYS A 435 -56.70 -8.73 -14.87
CA LYS A 435 -56.87 -9.31 -13.54
C LYS A 435 -56.02 -8.60 -12.47
N ALA A 436 -54.74 -8.30 -12.78
CA ALA A 436 -53.90 -7.59 -11.84
C ALA A 436 -54.34 -6.13 -11.63
N VAL A 437 -54.87 -5.50 -12.68
CA VAL A 437 -55.46 -4.16 -12.62
C VAL A 437 -56.68 -4.16 -11.70
N ALA A 438 -57.58 -5.14 -11.84
CA ALA A 438 -58.78 -5.27 -10.98
C ALA A 438 -58.36 -5.49 -9.51
N GLU A 439 -57.41 -6.38 -9.27
CA GLU A 439 -56.89 -6.64 -7.90
C GLU A 439 -56.26 -5.41 -7.27
N TYR A 440 -55.54 -4.58 -8.04
CA TYR A 440 -54.99 -3.32 -7.54
C TYR A 440 -56.09 -2.34 -7.15
N LYS A 441 -57.13 -2.20 -7.96
CA LYS A 441 -58.28 -1.36 -7.69
C LYS A 441 -59.08 -1.82 -6.45
N GLU A 442 -58.98 -3.11 -6.06
CA GLU A 442 -59.50 -3.68 -4.83
C GLU A 442 -58.58 -3.42 -3.60
N GLY A 443 -57.44 -2.74 -3.79
CA GLY A 443 -56.50 -2.36 -2.71
C GLY A 443 -55.37 -3.35 -2.45
N LYS A 444 -55.07 -4.27 -3.41
CA LYS A 444 -53.93 -5.22 -3.30
C LYS A 444 -52.62 -4.64 -3.86
N ASP A 445 -51.78 -4.05 -3.03
CA ASP A 445 -50.49 -3.46 -3.43
C ASP A 445 -49.54 -4.44 -4.14
N LYS A 446 -49.65 -5.76 -3.87
CA LYS A 446 -48.82 -6.77 -4.57
C LYS A 446 -49.06 -6.79 -6.07
N SER A 447 -50.30 -6.52 -6.53
CA SER A 447 -50.64 -6.50 -7.94
C SER A 447 -50.09 -5.27 -8.64
N PHE A 448 -49.96 -4.13 -7.95
CA PHE A 448 -49.22 -2.97 -8.45
C PHE A 448 -47.75 -3.26 -8.69
N ASN A 449 -47.07 -3.87 -7.70
CA ASN A 449 -45.64 -4.25 -7.83
C ASN A 449 -45.45 -5.27 -8.96
N PHE A 450 -46.40 -6.16 -9.19
CA PHE A 450 -46.37 -7.07 -10.34
C PHE A 450 -46.41 -6.31 -11.68
N LEU A 451 -47.30 -5.32 -11.82
CA LEU A 451 -47.42 -4.49 -13.03
C LEU A 451 -46.16 -3.66 -13.25
N VAL A 452 -45.54 -3.08 -12.20
CA VAL A 452 -44.25 -2.41 -12.28
C VAL A 452 -43.17 -3.38 -12.81
N GLY A 453 -43.12 -4.60 -12.24
CA GLY A 453 -42.15 -5.63 -12.67
C GLY A 453 -42.33 -6.06 -14.11
N GLN A 454 -43.57 -6.21 -14.61
CA GLN A 454 -43.86 -6.54 -16.00
C GLN A 454 -43.48 -5.38 -16.95
N SER A 455 -43.84 -4.14 -16.59
CA SER A 455 -43.46 -2.95 -17.35
C SER A 455 -41.93 -2.78 -17.45
N MET A 456 -41.21 -2.95 -16.33
CA MET A 456 -39.76 -2.91 -16.31
C MET A 456 -39.10 -4.01 -17.18
N ARG A 457 -39.72 -5.21 -17.19
CA ARG A 457 -39.24 -6.33 -18.02
C ARG A 457 -39.50 -6.06 -19.51
N ALA A 458 -40.68 -5.54 -19.89
CA ALA A 458 -41.02 -5.16 -21.28
C ALA A 458 -40.09 -4.03 -21.77
N LEU A 459 -39.77 -3.06 -20.93
CA LEU A 459 -38.83 -1.98 -21.20
C LEU A 459 -37.35 -2.44 -21.10
N LYS A 460 -37.08 -3.73 -20.84
CA LYS A 460 -35.74 -4.32 -20.69
C LYS A 460 -34.85 -3.57 -19.68
N GLY A 461 -35.46 -3.02 -18.63
CA GLY A 461 -34.75 -2.22 -17.63
C GLY A 461 -34.22 -0.87 -18.14
N LYS A 462 -34.67 -0.42 -19.32
CA LYS A 462 -34.22 0.84 -19.94
C LYS A 462 -35.03 2.07 -19.57
N ALA A 463 -35.93 1.98 -18.63
CA ALA A 463 -36.67 3.11 -18.10
C ALA A 463 -36.46 3.27 -16.58
N PRO A 464 -36.46 4.50 -16.03
CA PRO A 464 -36.34 4.69 -14.58
C PRO A 464 -37.56 4.07 -13.88
N SER A 465 -37.33 3.26 -12.85
CA SER A 465 -38.39 2.61 -12.08
C SER A 465 -39.37 3.63 -11.45
N SER A 466 -38.82 4.79 -11.06
CA SER A 466 -39.61 5.92 -10.56
C SER A 466 -40.62 6.45 -11.60
N GLU A 467 -40.18 6.58 -12.84
CA GLU A 467 -40.99 7.06 -13.94
C GLU A 467 -42.04 6.05 -14.33
N VAL A 468 -41.70 4.77 -14.44
CA VAL A 468 -42.62 3.66 -14.66
C VAL A 468 -43.69 3.63 -13.55
N THR A 469 -43.27 3.77 -12.30
CA THR A 469 -44.20 3.80 -11.15
C THR A 469 -45.13 5.02 -11.19
N ARG A 470 -44.63 6.20 -11.58
CA ARG A 470 -45.42 7.42 -11.73
C ARG A 470 -46.49 7.24 -12.81
N ILE A 471 -46.07 6.81 -14.02
CA ILE A 471 -47.01 6.64 -15.14
C ILE A 471 -48.03 5.57 -14.85
N LEU A 472 -47.65 4.44 -14.22
CA LEU A 472 -48.59 3.41 -13.80
C LEU A 472 -49.63 3.95 -12.82
N LYS A 473 -49.25 4.77 -11.84
CA LYS A 473 -50.18 5.40 -10.91
C LYS A 473 -51.13 6.38 -11.60
N GLU A 474 -50.60 7.15 -12.56
CA GLU A 474 -51.45 8.09 -13.32
C GLU A 474 -52.47 7.38 -14.22
N LEU A 475 -52.13 6.23 -14.79
CA LEU A 475 -53.03 5.46 -15.67
C LEU A 475 -54.01 4.58 -14.91
N LEU A 476 -53.69 4.16 -13.70
CA LEU A 476 -54.54 3.27 -12.91
C LEU A 476 -55.48 4.01 -11.94
N GLY A 477 -55.18 5.29 -11.65
CA GLY A 477 -55.98 6.17 -10.77
C GLY A 477 -55.54 6.06 -9.35
#